data_c4d54c6bfc396867729640ca2ddb5bd7
#
_entry.id   c4d54c6bfc396867729640ca2ddb5bd7
#
_cell.length_a   1.000
_cell.length_b   1.000
_cell.length_c   1.000
_cell.angle_alpha   90.00
_cell.angle_beta   90.00
_cell.angle_gamma   90.00
#
_symmetry.space_group_name_H-M   'P 1'
#
loop_
_entity.id
_entity.type
_entity.pdbx_description
1 polymer ?
#
loop_
_entity_poly.entity_id
_entity_poly.type
_entity_poly.pdbx_seq_one_letter_code
_entity_poly.pdbx_strand_id
1 'polypeptide(L)'
;LDRAPYVCNGCPMKINHCTIAHKYRYDARFADRKYRELLSSSRAGINMTRHQLHQKDQIITPLIAQGQSPYQILINHPELDMSVRSMYTYIDKGLFTARNVDLKRQAKFKPRKCHKTQIKDRKVFTNRTYADFCSMELDSYVQMDTVKSSRDSHKTLLTMIFTEEKLFLAFLLNRCTKGAVRAVFDRLEKRMGTYEFTSVFKNVLTDRGSEFGDPEKLETGINGIQRSSIYYCDPMRSGQKGTIEQAHTMLRTILPKGTSFEFLTQWDVNLIVNHINSTPRESLEGHTPYDAAPVSYTHLTLPTT
;
A
#
# COMPACT_ATOMS: atom_id res chain seq x y z
N LEU A 1 -4.71 16.47 -61.57
CA LEU A 1 -4.91 17.19 -60.31
C LEU A 1 -6.35 17.76 -60.16
N ASP A 2 -7.14 17.77 -61.21
CA ASP A 2 -8.49 18.39 -61.20
C ASP A 2 -9.60 17.50 -60.58
N ARG A 3 -9.27 16.30 -60.14
CA ARG A 3 -10.17 15.37 -59.46
C ARG A 3 -9.56 14.88 -58.15
N ALA A 4 -10.42 14.73 -57.18
CA ALA A 4 -9.98 14.12 -55.90
C ALA A 4 -9.39 12.71 -56.16
N PRO A 5 -8.34 12.31 -55.45
CA PRO A 5 -7.70 12.97 -54.32
C PRO A 5 -6.60 14.03 -54.61
N TYR A 6 -6.62 14.68 -55.78
CA TYR A 6 -5.67 15.77 -56.17
C TYR A 6 -4.18 15.41 -56.07
N VAL A 7 -3.86 14.16 -56.35
CA VAL A 7 -2.51 13.60 -56.28
C VAL A 7 -2.11 12.95 -57.61
N CYS A 8 -0.83 12.78 -57.84
CA CYS A 8 -0.31 12.15 -59.05
C CYS A 8 -0.41 10.62 -59.09
N ASN A 9 -0.87 9.98 -58.01
CA ASN A 9 -1.08 8.53 -57.98
C ASN A 9 -2.19 8.13 -58.94
N GLY A 10 -1.89 7.25 -59.88
CA GLY A 10 -2.87 6.80 -60.88
C GLY A 10 -3.20 7.83 -62.00
N CYS A 11 -2.45 8.93 -62.07
CA CYS A 11 -2.60 9.91 -63.14
C CYS A 11 -2.25 9.28 -64.50
N PRO A 12 -3.13 9.40 -65.52
CA PRO A 12 -2.91 8.82 -66.86
C PRO A 12 -1.79 9.50 -67.63
N MET A 13 -1.39 10.72 -67.22
CA MET A 13 -0.27 11.43 -67.84
C MET A 13 1.05 10.76 -67.50
N LYS A 14 1.80 10.34 -68.48
CA LYS A 14 3.15 9.84 -68.30
C LYS A 14 4.03 10.92 -67.66
N ILE A 15 4.96 10.51 -66.75
CA ILE A 15 5.79 11.42 -66.00
C ILE A 15 6.56 12.41 -66.88
N ASN A 16 6.95 11.99 -68.07
CA ASN A 16 7.71 12.79 -69.03
C ASN A 16 6.87 13.78 -69.85
N HIS A 17 5.54 13.68 -69.80
CA HIS A 17 4.62 14.57 -70.52
C HIS A 17 3.85 15.51 -69.61
N CYS A 18 4.11 15.44 -68.30
CA CYS A 18 3.45 16.29 -67.33
C CYS A 18 4.20 17.60 -67.16
N THR A 19 3.53 18.72 -67.44
CA THR A 19 4.09 20.08 -67.35
C THR A 19 3.97 20.72 -65.98
N ILE A 20 3.39 20.00 -64.99
CA ILE A 20 3.20 20.51 -63.64
C ILE A 20 4.54 20.54 -62.90
N ALA A 21 4.91 21.72 -62.38
CA ALA A 21 6.19 21.95 -61.70
C ALA A 21 6.36 21.11 -60.42
N HIS A 22 5.25 20.92 -59.67
CA HIS A 22 5.27 20.14 -58.43
C HIS A 22 4.32 18.95 -58.55
N LYS A 23 4.85 17.74 -58.32
CA LYS A 23 4.08 16.50 -58.36
C LYS A 23 3.73 16.06 -56.95
N TYR A 24 2.47 15.82 -56.68
CA TYR A 24 2.00 15.41 -55.37
C TYR A 24 1.67 13.91 -55.39
N ARG A 25 2.28 13.19 -54.44
CA ARG A 25 2.01 11.77 -54.26
C ARG A 25 1.35 11.53 -52.92
N TYR A 26 0.25 10.79 -52.90
CA TYR A 26 -0.35 10.30 -51.70
C TYR A 26 0.44 9.06 -51.22
N ASP A 27 0.88 9.07 -49.99
CA ASP A 27 1.45 7.92 -49.26
C ASP A 27 0.63 7.69 -48.00
N ALA A 28 -0.03 6.54 -47.94
CA ALA A 28 -0.94 6.21 -46.83
C ALA A 28 -0.21 6.15 -45.47
N ARG A 29 1.04 5.66 -45.48
CA ARG A 29 1.85 5.59 -44.23
C ARG A 29 2.24 6.98 -43.77
N PHE A 30 2.59 7.87 -44.67
CA PHE A 30 2.88 9.26 -44.33
C PHE A 30 1.63 9.98 -43.82
N ALA A 31 0.50 9.80 -44.45
CA ALA A 31 -0.77 10.40 -44.02
C ALA A 31 -1.19 9.91 -42.65
N ASP A 32 -1.12 8.59 -42.39
CA ASP A 32 -1.44 7.99 -41.09
C ASP A 32 -0.49 8.52 -39.99
N ARG A 33 0.80 8.59 -40.28
CA ARG A 33 1.77 9.17 -39.36
C ARG A 33 1.45 10.63 -39.01
N LYS A 34 1.19 11.45 -40.01
CA LYS A 34 0.80 12.86 -39.85
C LYS A 34 -0.51 13.01 -39.06
N TYR A 35 -1.48 12.16 -39.32
CA TYR A 35 -2.71 12.14 -38.56
C TYR A 35 -2.48 11.80 -37.10
N ARG A 36 -1.68 10.77 -36.80
CA ARG A 36 -1.32 10.41 -35.42
C ARG A 36 -0.52 11.49 -34.71
N GLU A 37 0.43 12.14 -35.43
CA GLU A 37 1.16 13.30 -34.90
C GLU A 37 0.21 14.44 -34.53
N LEU A 38 -0.76 14.75 -35.41
CA LEU A 38 -1.76 15.79 -35.18
C LEU A 38 -2.67 15.44 -33.99
N LEU A 39 -3.18 14.20 -33.92
CA LEU A 39 -3.97 13.74 -32.79
C LEU A 39 -3.21 13.82 -31.46
N SER A 40 -1.94 13.45 -31.47
CA SER A 40 -1.08 13.53 -30.27
C SER A 40 -0.82 14.98 -29.87
N SER A 41 -0.47 15.84 -30.84
CA SER A 41 -0.15 17.25 -30.57
C SER A 41 -1.40 18.07 -30.17
N SER A 42 -2.56 17.78 -30.74
CA SER A 42 -3.81 18.48 -30.38
C SER A 42 -4.31 18.13 -28.98
N ARG A 43 -3.92 16.96 -28.46
CA ARG A 43 -4.21 16.50 -27.10
C ARG A 43 -3.06 16.76 -26.11
N ALA A 44 -1.96 17.33 -26.58
CA ALA A 44 -0.84 17.69 -25.73
C ALA A 44 -1.19 18.93 -24.89
N GLY A 45 -0.65 18.94 -23.66
CA GLY A 45 -0.88 20.05 -22.74
C GLY A 45 -1.73 19.67 -21.53
N ILE A 46 -2.23 20.67 -20.85
CA ILE A 46 -3.06 20.55 -19.66
C ILE A 46 -4.33 21.35 -19.83
N ASN A 47 -5.45 20.83 -19.32
CA ASN A 47 -6.75 21.50 -19.40
C ASN A 47 -6.90 22.48 -18.21
N MET A 48 -5.96 23.42 -18.07
CA MET A 48 -6.05 24.50 -17.07
C MET A 48 -5.15 25.66 -17.44
N THR A 49 -5.49 26.85 -16.93
CA THR A 49 -4.69 28.05 -17.09
C THR A 49 -3.45 28.03 -16.20
N ARG A 50 -2.44 28.86 -16.50
CA ARG A 50 -1.25 29.01 -15.64
C ARG A 50 -1.60 29.47 -14.23
N HIS A 51 -2.60 30.33 -14.08
CA HIS A 51 -3.06 30.81 -12.79
C HIS A 51 -3.67 29.69 -11.95
N GLN A 52 -4.55 28.87 -12.53
CA GLN A 52 -5.13 27.68 -11.88
C GLN A 52 -4.05 26.68 -11.48
N LEU A 53 -3.08 26.46 -12.37
CA LEU A 53 -1.95 25.57 -12.07
C LEU A 53 -1.16 26.07 -10.85
N HIS A 54 -0.86 27.35 -10.81
CA HIS A 54 -0.14 27.96 -9.69
C HIS A 54 -0.93 27.89 -8.37
N GLN A 55 -2.23 28.16 -8.40
CA GLN A 55 -3.08 28.01 -7.21
C GLN A 55 -3.07 26.57 -6.67
N LYS A 56 -3.18 25.57 -7.56
CA LYS A 56 -3.11 24.16 -7.17
C LYS A 56 -1.72 23.78 -6.63
N ASP A 57 -0.65 24.31 -7.23
CA ASP A 57 0.71 24.05 -6.79
C ASP A 57 0.98 24.58 -5.38
N GLN A 58 0.41 25.71 -5.02
CA GLN A 58 0.52 26.28 -3.67
C GLN A 58 -0.09 25.37 -2.59
N ILE A 59 -1.07 24.55 -2.94
CA ILE A 59 -1.69 23.57 -2.03
C ILE A 59 -0.92 22.24 -2.09
N ILE A 60 -0.67 21.72 -3.29
CA ILE A 60 -0.15 20.37 -3.52
C ILE A 60 1.30 20.24 -3.05
N THR A 61 2.16 21.19 -3.40
CA THR A 61 3.62 21.08 -3.13
C THR A 61 3.94 21.03 -1.63
N PRO A 62 3.39 21.89 -0.75
CA PRO A 62 3.63 21.77 0.69
C PRO A 62 3.12 20.46 1.30
N LEU A 63 1.98 19.97 0.83
CA LEU A 63 1.41 18.71 1.34
C LEU A 63 2.23 17.48 0.92
N ILE A 64 2.77 17.48 -0.30
CA ILE A 64 3.74 16.46 -0.73
C ILE A 64 5.00 16.51 0.12
N ALA A 65 5.53 17.71 0.39
CA ALA A 65 6.71 17.90 1.23
C ALA A 65 6.48 17.39 2.68
N GLN A 66 5.25 17.50 3.20
CA GLN A 66 4.83 16.89 4.47
C GLN A 66 4.69 15.36 4.39
N GLY A 67 4.88 14.77 3.21
CA GLY A 67 4.80 13.33 3.01
C GLY A 67 3.39 12.80 2.77
N GLN A 68 2.41 13.63 2.41
CA GLN A 68 1.10 13.16 1.98
C GLN A 68 1.19 12.54 0.57
N SER A 69 0.41 11.49 0.33
CA SER A 69 0.31 10.92 -1.01
C SER A 69 -0.67 11.72 -1.88
N PRO A 70 -0.53 11.70 -3.23
CA PRO A 70 -1.49 12.34 -4.13
C PRO A 70 -2.94 11.95 -3.87
N TYR A 71 -3.19 10.68 -3.51
CA TYR A 71 -4.53 10.20 -3.15
C TYR A 71 -5.08 10.90 -1.89
N GLN A 72 -4.28 10.98 -0.82
CA GLN A 72 -4.67 11.65 0.43
C GLN A 72 -4.96 13.12 0.21
N ILE A 73 -4.12 13.80 -0.58
CA ILE A 73 -4.31 15.22 -0.90
C ILE A 73 -5.66 15.44 -1.57
N LEU A 74 -6.01 14.63 -2.56
CA LEU A 74 -7.27 14.80 -3.31
C LEU A 74 -8.51 14.47 -2.48
N ILE A 75 -8.44 13.52 -1.56
CA ILE A 75 -9.55 13.23 -0.65
C ILE A 75 -9.79 14.39 0.32
N ASN A 76 -8.70 14.97 0.85
CA ASN A 76 -8.80 16.07 1.82
C ASN A 76 -9.06 17.44 1.16
N HIS A 77 -8.79 17.56 -0.15
CA HIS A 77 -8.91 18.80 -0.93
C HIS A 77 -9.71 18.57 -2.22
N PRO A 78 -11.03 18.30 -2.12
CA PRO A 78 -11.88 18.07 -3.29
C PRO A 78 -11.95 19.29 -4.23
N GLU A 79 -11.67 20.51 -3.72
CA GLU A 79 -11.59 21.74 -4.48
C GLU A 79 -10.51 21.73 -5.57
N LEU A 80 -9.54 20.82 -5.48
CA LEU A 80 -8.51 20.66 -6.50
C LEU A 80 -9.06 20.15 -7.83
N ASP A 81 -10.22 19.50 -7.83
CA ASP A 81 -10.92 19.00 -9.02
C ASP A 81 -9.97 18.41 -10.08
N MET A 82 -9.30 17.35 -9.72
CA MET A 82 -8.39 16.62 -10.60
C MET A 82 -8.27 15.15 -10.19
N SER A 83 -7.91 14.29 -11.15
CA SER A 83 -7.69 12.87 -10.84
C SER A 83 -6.30 12.62 -10.26
N VAL A 84 -6.17 11.56 -9.47
CA VAL A 84 -4.86 11.07 -8.95
C VAL A 84 -3.86 10.86 -10.09
N ARG A 85 -4.31 10.30 -11.21
CA ARG A 85 -3.48 10.08 -12.40
C ARG A 85 -2.99 11.38 -13.02
N SER A 86 -3.85 12.40 -13.09
CA SER A 86 -3.49 13.73 -13.58
C SER A 86 -2.43 14.37 -12.69
N MET A 87 -2.57 14.25 -11.37
CA MET A 87 -1.58 14.77 -10.42
C MET A 87 -0.21 14.12 -10.62
N TYR A 88 -0.12 12.80 -10.69
CA TYR A 88 1.14 12.11 -10.99
C TYR A 88 1.73 12.53 -12.34
N THR A 89 0.89 12.65 -13.38
CA THR A 89 1.33 13.09 -14.71
C THR A 89 1.90 14.51 -14.68
N TYR A 90 1.31 15.40 -13.91
CA TYR A 90 1.76 16.80 -13.83
C TYR A 90 3.04 16.94 -13.01
N ILE A 91 3.20 16.14 -11.95
CA ILE A 91 4.47 16.04 -11.21
C ILE A 91 5.59 15.49 -12.12
N ASP A 92 5.30 14.43 -12.87
CA ASP A 92 6.25 13.79 -13.80
C ASP A 92 6.69 14.75 -14.92
N LYS A 93 5.76 15.52 -15.47
CA LYS A 93 6.03 16.56 -16.46
C LYS A 93 6.68 17.82 -15.87
N GLY A 94 6.85 17.90 -14.57
CA GLY A 94 7.45 19.03 -13.88
C GLY A 94 6.62 20.32 -13.93
N LEU A 95 5.29 20.20 -14.01
CA LEU A 95 4.36 21.32 -14.03
C LEU A 95 4.13 21.92 -12.64
N PHE A 96 4.22 21.10 -11.59
CA PHE A 96 4.26 21.57 -10.21
C PHE A 96 5.70 21.79 -9.74
N THR A 97 5.86 22.50 -8.64
CA THR A 97 7.16 22.68 -7.97
C THR A 97 7.63 21.34 -7.38
N ALA A 98 6.70 20.56 -6.81
CA ALA A 98 6.96 19.18 -6.38
C ALA A 98 7.43 18.31 -7.55
N ARG A 99 8.40 17.43 -7.27
CA ARG A 99 9.03 16.52 -8.23
C ARG A 99 8.84 15.06 -7.82
N ASN A 100 9.10 14.13 -8.74
CA ASN A 100 9.05 12.70 -8.46
C ASN A 100 9.92 12.28 -7.26
N VAL A 101 10.99 13.03 -6.99
CA VAL A 101 11.87 12.78 -5.84
C VAL A 101 11.19 13.06 -4.51
N ASP A 102 10.18 13.90 -4.46
CA ASP A 102 9.45 14.25 -3.25
C ASP A 102 8.33 13.24 -2.90
N LEU A 103 8.02 12.33 -3.82
CA LEU A 103 7.02 11.30 -3.62
C LEU A 103 7.54 10.15 -2.74
N LYS A 104 6.68 9.54 -1.94
CA LYS A 104 7.02 8.43 -1.01
C LYS A 104 7.68 7.21 -1.68
N ARG A 105 7.37 6.92 -2.94
CA ARG A 105 7.93 5.78 -3.71
C ARG A 105 8.66 6.28 -4.93
N GLN A 106 9.96 6.48 -4.79
CA GLN A 106 10.81 7.06 -5.81
C GLN A 106 11.54 6.02 -6.67
N ALA A 107 11.84 4.83 -6.16
CA ALA A 107 12.61 3.82 -6.86
C ALA A 107 12.13 2.40 -6.59
N LYS A 108 12.15 1.56 -7.63
CA LYS A 108 11.97 0.11 -7.52
C LYS A 108 13.34 -0.55 -7.44
N PHE A 109 13.67 -1.14 -6.31
CA PHE A 109 14.89 -1.94 -6.17
C PHE A 109 14.69 -3.35 -6.73
N LYS A 110 15.71 -3.88 -7.45
CA LYS A 110 15.71 -5.30 -7.82
C LYS A 110 15.74 -6.16 -6.56
N PRO A 111 14.84 -7.15 -6.42
CA PRO A 111 14.89 -8.06 -5.29
C PRO A 111 16.22 -8.79 -5.25
N ARG A 112 16.82 -8.91 -4.05
CA ARG A 112 18.02 -9.72 -3.86
C ARG A 112 17.66 -11.19 -4.07
N LYS A 113 18.53 -11.96 -4.75
CA LYS A 113 18.41 -13.41 -4.82
C LYS A 113 18.49 -13.98 -3.40
N CYS A 114 17.40 -14.58 -2.93
CA CYS A 114 17.40 -15.27 -1.65
C CYS A 114 18.06 -16.65 -1.80
N HIS A 115 18.94 -17.02 -0.86
CA HIS A 115 19.41 -18.39 -0.74
C HIS A 115 18.26 -19.29 -0.26
N LYS A 116 18.08 -20.44 -0.90
CA LYS A 116 17.10 -21.44 -0.47
C LYS A 116 17.50 -21.98 0.90
N THR A 117 16.76 -21.60 1.94
CA THR A 117 16.92 -22.18 3.27
C THR A 117 16.11 -23.49 3.33
N GLN A 118 16.67 -24.57 3.87
CA GLN A 118 15.92 -25.79 4.08
C GLN A 118 14.85 -25.54 5.14
N ILE A 119 13.60 -25.77 4.76
CA ILE A 119 12.44 -25.59 5.62
C ILE A 119 12.22 -26.90 6.36
N LYS A 120 12.27 -26.85 7.70
CA LYS A 120 11.92 -27.99 8.54
C LYS A 120 10.46 -27.87 8.94
N ASP A 121 9.63 -28.80 8.48
CA ASP A 121 8.25 -28.92 8.98
C ASP A 121 8.28 -29.36 10.43
N ARG A 122 7.61 -28.57 11.29
CA ARG A 122 7.44 -28.88 12.70
C ARG A 122 6.02 -29.39 12.93
N LYS A 123 5.88 -30.43 13.76
CA LYS A 123 4.57 -31.00 14.16
C LYS A 123 3.59 -29.93 14.71
N VAL A 124 4.11 -28.85 15.25
CA VAL A 124 3.35 -27.71 15.80
C VAL A 124 2.43 -27.04 14.74
N PHE A 125 2.77 -27.15 13.47
CA PHE A 125 2.00 -26.53 12.37
C PHE A 125 0.94 -27.45 11.75
N THR A 126 0.80 -28.69 12.25
CA THR A 126 -0.23 -29.63 11.76
C THR A 126 -1.61 -29.08 12.04
N ASN A 127 -2.51 -29.13 11.06
CA ASN A 127 -3.88 -28.57 11.09
C ASN A 127 -3.92 -27.03 11.30
N ARG A 128 -2.80 -26.34 11.04
CA ARG A 128 -2.68 -24.87 11.13
C ARG A 128 -1.96 -24.30 9.90
N THR A 129 -2.03 -25.01 8.79
CA THR A 129 -1.39 -24.60 7.55
C THR A 129 -2.18 -23.49 6.85
N TYR A 130 -1.55 -22.83 5.88
CA TYR A 130 -2.25 -21.87 5.04
C TYR A 130 -3.38 -22.51 4.22
N ALA A 131 -3.23 -23.78 3.84
CA ALA A 131 -4.30 -24.54 3.17
C ALA A 131 -5.51 -24.75 4.08
N ASP A 132 -5.29 -25.11 5.36
CA ASP A 132 -6.37 -25.23 6.36
C ASP A 132 -7.06 -23.89 6.58
N PHE A 133 -6.31 -22.79 6.60
CA PHE A 133 -6.83 -21.44 6.72
C PHE A 133 -7.71 -21.06 5.50
N CYS A 134 -7.25 -21.30 4.29
CA CYS A 134 -8.01 -20.98 3.07
C CYS A 134 -9.31 -21.80 2.95
N SER A 135 -9.36 -23.01 3.49
CA SER A 135 -10.56 -23.85 3.45
C SER A 135 -11.73 -23.28 4.27
N MET A 136 -11.47 -22.29 5.15
CA MET A 136 -12.52 -21.68 5.98
C MET A 136 -13.26 -20.52 5.29
N GLU A 137 -12.77 -20.06 4.12
CA GLU A 137 -13.38 -18.96 3.34
C GLU A 137 -13.78 -17.74 4.21
N LEU A 138 -12.84 -17.24 5.01
CA LEU A 138 -13.08 -16.16 5.96
C LEU A 138 -13.04 -14.79 5.27
N ASP A 139 -14.05 -13.96 5.49
CA ASP A 139 -14.11 -12.57 5.02
C ASP A 139 -13.20 -11.68 5.87
N SER A 140 -13.19 -11.86 7.19
CA SER A 140 -12.40 -11.08 8.12
C SER A 140 -11.52 -11.95 9.01
N TYR A 141 -10.27 -11.52 9.19
CA TYR A 141 -9.29 -12.15 10.06
C TYR A 141 -8.17 -11.16 10.42
N VAL A 142 -7.36 -11.53 11.40
CA VAL A 142 -6.22 -10.72 11.82
C VAL A 142 -4.94 -11.26 11.20
N GLN A 143 -4.15 -10.43 10.53
CA GLN A 143 -2.78 -10.75 10.17
C GLN A 143 -1.85 -10.24 11.25
N MET A 144 -0.86 -11.06 11.63
CA MET A 144 0.11 -10.75 12.68
C MET A 144 1.53 -10.95 12.17
N ASP A 145 2.43 -10.03 12.57
CA ASP A 145 3.84 -10.08 12.20
C ASP A 145 4.71 -9.31 13.21
N THR A 146 6.02 -9.40 13.07
CA THR A 146 6.96 -8.60 13.87
C THR A 146 7.82 -7.70 13.00
N VAL A 147 8.03 -6.48 13.48
CA VAL A 147 8.93 -5.51 12.84
C VAL A 147 10.14 -5.30 13.72
N LYS A 148 11.29 -5.77 13.24
CA LYS A 148 12.56 -5.70 13.97
C LYS A 148 13.17 -4.29 13.93
N SER A 149 13.79 -3.91 15.03
CA SER A 149 14.62 -2.74 15.20
C SER A 149 15.96 -2.84 14.44
N SER A 150 16.82 -1.85 14.59
CA SER A 150 18.24 -1.94 14.22
C SER A 150 18.94 -3.07 15.00
N ARG A 151 20.17 -3.41 14.57
CA ARG A 151 20.95 -4.48 15.22
C ARG A 151 21.34 -4.17 16.67
N ASP A 152 21.34 -2.90 17.03
CA ASP A 152 21.79 -2.40 18.33
C ASP A 152 20.67 -2.40 19.39
N SER A 153 19.45 -2.77 19.02
CA SER A 153 18.31 -2.83 19.94
C SER A 153 17.62 -4.18 19.89
N HIS A 154 17.26 -4.69 21.05
CA HIS A 154 16.46 -5.92 21.18
C HIS A 154 14.95 -5.68 21.08
N LYS A 155 14.50 -4.41 21.14
CA LYS A 155 13.10 -4.06 21.03
C LYS A 155 12.53 -4.39 19.64
N THR A 156 11.29 -4.81 19.61
CA THR A 156 10.59 -5.25 18.41
C THR A 156 9.15 -4.79 18.49
N LEU A 157 8.52 -4.43 17.37
CA LEU A 157 7.09 -4.18 17.32
C LEU A 157 6.38 -5.47 16.95
N LEU A 158 5.44 -5.92 17.78
CA LEU A 158 4.39 -6.86 17.37
C LEU A 158 3.31 -6.05 16.66
N THR A 159 3.02 -6.39 15.43
CA THR A 159 2.03 -5.70 14.60
C THR A 159 0.88 -6.62 14.26
N MET A 160 -0.33 -6.08 14.24
CA MET A 160 -1.54 -6.77 13.86
C MET A 160 -2.36 -5.88 12.94
N ILE A 161 -3.08 -6.45 12.00
CA ILE A 161 -3.99 -5.73 11.13
C ILE A 161 -5.27 -6.54 10.91
N PHE A 162 -6.40 -5.89 11.07
CA PHE A 162 -7.71 -6.43 10.69
C PHE A 162 -7.86 -6.30 9.17
N THR A 163 -8.13 -7.40 8.50
CA THR A 163 -8.07 -7.43 7.03
C THR A 163 -9.23 -6.71 6.36
N GLU A 164 -10.38 -6.63 6.99
CA GLU A 164 -11.56 -5.94 6.49
C GLU A 164 -11.41 -4.42 6.70
N GLU A 165 -11.30 -3.96 7.93
CA GLU A 165 -11.28 -2.56 8.32
C GLU A 165 -9.92 -1.89 8.08
N LYS A 166 -8.88 -2.66 7.75
CA LYS A 166 -7.48 -2.20 7.63
C LYS A 166 -6.96 -1.53 8.89
N LEU A 167 -7.61 -1.76 10.03
CA LEU A 167 -7.19 -1.22 11.32
C LEU A 167 -5.87 -1.86 11.76
N PHE A 168 -4.87 -1.03 11.96
CA PHE A 168 -3.51 -1.42 12.32
C PHE A 168 -3.26 -1.22 13.80
N LEU A 169 -2.69 -2.23 14.46
CA LEU A 169 -2.23 -2.18 15.85
C LEU A 169 -0.75 -2.48 15.92
N ALA A 170 -0.06 -1.86 16.88
CA ALA A 170 1.35 -2.16 17.14
C ALA A 170 1.65 -2.10 18.66
N PHE A 171 2.42 -3.06 19.12
CA PHE A 171 2.81 -3.21 20.51
C PHE A 171 4.33 -3.29 20.63
N LEU A 172 4.92 -2.47 21.49
CA LEU A 172 6.34 -2.48 21.73
C LEU A 172 6.72 -3.63 22.67
N LEU A 173 7.53 -4.54 22.16
CA LEU A 173 8.10 -5.64 22.92
C LEU A 173 9.56 -5.33 23.29
N ASN A 174 9.95 -5.51 24.55
CA ASN A 174 11.34 -5.36 24.97
C ASN A 174 12.24 -6.45 24.36
N ARG A 175 11.69 -7.64 24.13
CA ARG A 175 12.35 -8.76 23.44
C ARG A 175 11.34 -9.53 22.62
N CYS A 176 11.76 -10.00 21.44
CA CYS A 176 10.94 -10.82 20.54
C CYS A 176 10.93 -12.27 21.03
N THR A 177 10.03 -12.58 21.97
CA THR A 177 9.89 -13.92 22.56
C THR A 177 8.43 -14.37 22.54
N LYS A 178 8.22 -15.70 22.58
CA LYS A 178 6.88 -16.32 22.69
C LYS A 178 6.09 -15.78 23.88
N GLY A 179 6.76 -15.62 25.04
CA GLY A 179 6.15 -15.08 26.24
C GLY A 179 5.73 -13.62 26.11
N ALA A 180 6.51 -12.79 25.41
CA ALA A 180 6.17 -11.39 25.17
C ALA A 180 4.95 -11.27 24.26
N VAL A 181 4.84 -12.08 23.20
CA VAL A 181 3.66 -12.11 22.32
C VAL A 181 2.44 -12.57 23.11
N ARG A 182 2.55 -13.66 23.89
CA ARG A 182 1.46 -14.13 24.75
C ARG A 182 0.98 -13.04 25.71
N ALA A 183 1.89 -12.34 26.37
CA ALA A 183 1.56 -11.27 27.30
C ALA A 183 0.76 -10.12 26.65
N VAL A 184 0.96 -9.86 25.35
CA VAL A 184 0.12 -8.91 24.60
C VAL A 184 -1.30 -9.45 24.46
N PHE A 185 -1.46 -10.71 24.07
CA PHE A 185 -2.78 -11.35 23.97
C PHE A 185 -3.51 -11.35 25.32
N ASP A 186 -2.80 -11.74 26.40
CA ASP A 186 -3.37 -11.78 27.76
C ASP A 186 -3.83 -10.38 28.22
N ARG A 187 -3.03 -9.34 27.91
CA ARG A 187 -3.37 -7.95 28.21
C ARG A 187 -4.58 -7.46 27.42
N LEU A 188 -4.67 -7.79 26.14
CA LEU A 188 -5.81 -7.43 25.28
C LEU A 188 -7.08 -8.13 25.76
N GLU A 189 -7.01 -9.44 26.04
CA GLU A 189 -8.14 -10.21 26.57
C GLU A 189 -8.63 -9.66 27.90
N LYS A 190 -7.70 -9.34 28.82
CA LYS A 190 -8.05 -8.73 30.11
C LYS A 190 -8.73 -7.38 29.97
N ARG A 191 -8.36 -6.60 28.95
CA ARG A 191 -8.91 -5.25 28.70
C ARG A 191 -10.26 -5.29 28.05
N MET A 192 -10.46 -6.19 27.08
CA MET A 192 -11.69 -6.32 26.30
C MET A 192 -12.73 -7.22 26.96
N GLY A 193 -12.28 -8.17 27.78
CA GLY A 193 -13.07 -9.33 28.19
C GLY A 193 -12.94 -10.48 27.19
N THR A 194 -13.08 -11.72 27.71
CA THR A 194 -12.85 -12.95 26.93
C THR A 194 -13.79 -13.06 25.73
N TYR A 195 -15.06 -12.69 25.89
CA TYR A 195 -16.06 -12.80 24.83
C TYR A 195 -15.74 -11.89 23.64
N GLU A 196 -15.50 -10.61 23.90
CA GLU A 196 -15.16 -9.65 22.83
C GLU A 196 -13.82 -9.97 22.20
N PHE A 197 -12.80 -10.35 23.00
CA PHE A 197 -11.52 -10.77 22.46
C PHE A 197 -11.66 -11.95 21.51
N THR A 198 -12.43 -12.98 21.89
CA THR A 198 -12.65 -14.17 21.05
C THR A 198 -13.41 -13.83 19.76
N SER A 199 -14.34 -12.89 19.81
CA SER A 199 -15.05 -12.40 18.61
C SER A 199 -14.10 -11.72 17.63
N VAL A 200 -13.26 -10.81 18.13
CA VAL A 200 -12.37 -9.94 17.36
C VAL A 200 -11.12 -10.65 16.85
N PHE A 201 -10.49 -11.49 17.70
CA PHE A 201 -9.25 -12.21 17.40
C PHE A 201 -9.48 -13.70 17.12
N LYS A 202 -10.65 -14.05 16.60
CA LYS A 202 -11.05 -15.44 16.36
C LYS A 202 -10.03 -16.20 15.50
N ASN A 203 -9.62 -15.62 14.39
CA ASN A 203 -8.69 -16.23 13.43
C ASN A 203 -7.50 -15.30 13.20
N VAL A 204 -6.30 -15.79 13.44
CA VAL A 204 -5.07 -15.04 13.30
C VAL A 204 -4.13 -15.77 12.35
N LEU A 205 -3.70 -15.09 11.30
CA LEU A 205 -2.72 -15.58 10.31
C LEU A 205 -1.36 -14.95 10.58
N THR A 206 -0.33 -15.77 10.77
CA THR A 206 1.03 -15.30 11.02
C THR A 206 2.08 -16.06 10.20
N ASP A 207 3.34 -15.68 10.29
CA ASP A 207 4.43 -16.47 9.73
C ASP A 207 4.92 -17.54 10.73
N ARG A 208 5.89 -18.36 10.29
CA ARG A 208 6.50 -19.39 11.13
C ARG A 208 7.65 -18.86 11.99
N GLY A 209 7.58 -17.59 12.44
CA GLY A 209 8.54 -16.99 13.35
C GLY A 209 8.69 -17.77 14.65
N SER A 210 9.88 -17.73 15.26
CA SER A 210 10.14 -18.42 16.51
C SER A 210 9.27 -17.91 17.65
N GLU A 211 8.92 -16.63 17.63
CA GLU A 211 8.04 -15.93 18.57
C GLU A 211 6.59 -16.43 18.53
N PHE A 212 6.16 -16.96 17.40
CA PHE A 212 4.82 -17.53 17.19
C PHE A 212 4.78 -19.06 17.29
N GLY A 213 5.88 -19.68 17.63
CA GLY A 213 6.05 -21.14 17.63
C GLY A 213 5.46 -21.88 18.83
N ASP A 214 4.47 -21.29 19.52
CA ASP A 214 3.72 -21.92 20.61
C ASP A 214 2.23 -21.56 20.48
N PRO A 215 1.55 -22.10 19.44
CA PRO A 215 0.16 -21.72 19.14
C PRO A 215 -0.78 -22.09 20.28
N GLU A 216 -0.61 -23.23 20.94
CA GLU A 216 -1.50 -23.68 22.03
C GLU A 216 -1.60 -22.65 23.15
N LYS A 217 -0.47 -22.01 23.51
CA LYS A 217 -0.46 -20.97 24.53
C LYS A 217 -1.02 -19.62 24.04
N LEU A 218 -0.99 -19.36 22.75
CA LEU A 218 -1.64 -18.19 22.18
C LEU A 218 -3.15 -18.40 22.05
N GLU A 219 -3.56 -19.60 21.68
CA GLU A 219 -4.97 -19.99 21.51
C GLU A 219 -5.71 -20.13 22.83
N THR A 220 -5.00 -20.44 23.93
CA THR A 220 -5.59 -20.61 25.26
C THR A 220 -5.61 -19.28 26.02
N GLY A 221 -6.79 -18.83 26.40
CA GLY A 221 -7.01 -17.63 27.19
C GLY A 221 -6.63 -17.75 28.66
N ILE A 222 -6.76 -16.65 29.38
CA ILE A 222 -6.45 -16.56 30.82
C ILE A 222 -7.30 -17.55 31.64
N ASN A 223 -8.53 -17.78 31.19
CA ASN A 223 -9.49 -18.69 31.86
C ASN A 223 -9.36 -20.16 31.39
N GLY A 224 -8.34 -20.51 30.63
CA GLY A 224 -8.16 -21.84 30.05
C GLY A 224 -9.10 -22.17 28.88
N ILE A 225 -9.92 -21.21 28.43
CA ILE A 225 -10.85 -21.35 27.30
C ILE A 225 -10.11 -20.96 26.02
N GLN A 226 -10.45 -21.59 24.91
CA GLN A 226 -9.91 -21.23 23.59
C GLN A 226 -10.39 -19.82 23.21
N ARG A 227 -9.44 -18.90 22.97
CA ARG A 227 -9.70 -17.49 22.63
C ARG A 227 -9.43 -17.15 21.16
N SER A 228 -8.63 -17.94 20.47
CA SER A 228 -8.21 -17.70 19.09
C SER A 228 -7.87 -19.00 18.40
N SER A 229 -7.75 -18.97 17.07
CA SER A 229 -7.16 -20.03 16.25
C SER A 229 -6.01 -19.41 15.44
N ILE A 230 -4.80 -19.99 15.57
CA ILE A 230 -3.59 -19.48 14.94
C ILE A 230 -3.23 -20.30 13.71
N TYR A 231 -3.10 -19.65 12.57
CA TYR A 231 -2.73 -20.23 11.29
C TYR A 231 -1.41 -19.67 10.80
N TYR A 232 -0.68 -20.47 10.01
CA TYR A 232 0.66 -20.11 9.56
C TYR A 232 0.76 -20.07 8.03
N CYS A 233 1.33 -19.00 7.53
CA CYS A 233 1.69 -18.89 6.13
C CYS A 233 2.71 -19.94 5.73
N ASP A 234 2.73 -20.27 4.44
CA ASP A 234 3.78 -21.09 3.87
C ASP A 234 5.12 -20.37 3.98
N PRO A 235 6.20 -21.12 4.19
CA PRO A 235 7.52 -20.54 4.27
C PRO A 235 7.88 -19.77 2.99
N MET A 236 8.46 -18.56 3.17
CA MET A 236 8.91 -17.68 2.10
C MET A 236 7.80 -17.20 1.12
N ARG A 237 6.54 -17.30 1.50
CA ARG A 237 5.39 -16.77 0.76
C ARG A 237 4.80 -15.53 1.44
N SER A 238 5.56 -14.44 1.44
CA SER A 238 5.15 -13.16 2.07
C SER A 238 3.84 -12.62 1.51
N GLY A 239 3.55 -12.83 0.23
CA GLY A 239 2.30 -12.40 -0.41
C GLY A 239 1.02 -12.93 0.25
N GLN A 240 1.10 -14.00 1.05
CA GLN A 240 -0.04 -14.52 1.82
C GLN A 240 -0.47 -13.59 2.97
N LYS A 241 0.37 -12.61 3.33
CA LYS A 241 0.10 -11.55 4.32
C LYS A 241 0.15 -10.15 3.69
N GLY A 242 -0.41 -9.97 2.52
CA GLY A 242 -0.30 -8.72 1.73
C GLY A 242 -0.81 -7.47 2.47
N THR A 243 -1.87 -7.60 3.28
CA THR A 243 -2.46 -6.47 4.00
C THR A 243 -1.51 -5.90 5.06
N ILE A 244 -0.88 -6.76 5.87
CA ILE A 244 0.08 -6.28 6.89
C ILE A 244 1.37 -5.76 6.26
N GLU A 245 1.79 -6.30 5.10
CA GLU A 245 2.96 -5.80 4.37
C GLU A 245 2.72 -4.36 3.83
N GLN A 246 1.49 -4.06 3.39
CA GLN A 246 1.11 -2.69 3.03
C GLN A 246 1.18 -1.75 4.24
N ALA A 247 0.65 -2.17 5.39
CA ALA A 247 0.75 -1.41 6.63
C ALA A 247 2.21 -1.21 7.06
N HIS A 248 3.05 -2.23 6.95
CA HIS A 248 4.49 -2.11 7.19
C HIS A 248 5.17 -1.13 6.25
N THR A 249 4.72 -1.03 5.00
CA THR A 249 5.23 -0.01 4.07
C THR A 249 4.94 1.40 4.59
N MET A 250 3.74 1.64 5.15
CA MET A 250 3.40 2.92 5.76
C MET A 250 4.18 3.16 7.05
N LEU A 251 4.26 2.15 7.91
CA LEU A 251 5.09 2.22 9.12
C LEU A 251 6.55 2.59 8.78
N ARG A 252 7.10 2.03 7.70
CA ARG A 252 8.48 2.27 7.26
C ARG A 252 8.71 3.66 6.66
N THR A 253 7.67 4.43 6.34
CA THR A 253 7.82 5.86 6.02
C THR A 253 8.09 6.71 7.25
N ILE A 254 7.63 6.26 8.42
CA ILE A 254 7.81 6.95 9.71
C ILE A 254 9.03 6.38 10.46
N LEU A 255 9.15 5.05 10.49
CA LEU A 255 10.27 4.32 11.08
C LEU A 255 11.05 3.57 9.98
N PRO A 256 11.99 4.22 9.29
CA PRO A 256 12.79 3.61 8.23
C PRO A 256 13.48 2.34 8.69
N LYS A 257 13.82 1.46 7.74
CA LYS A 257 14.54 0.22 8.04
C LYS A 257 15.92 0.54 8.61
N GLY A 258 16.24 0.00 9.79
CA GLY A 258 17.47 0.28 10.50
C GLY A 258 17.35 1.32 11.62
N THR A 259 16.17 1.95 11.79
CA THR A 259 15.90 2.82 12.94
C THR A 259 15.93 2.00 14.25
N SER A 260 16.60 2.53 15.27
CA SER A 260 16.61 1.92 16.60
C SER A 260 15.29 2.20 17.33
N PHE A 261 14.73 1.17 17.96
CA PHE A 261 13.54 1.29 18.80
C PHE A 261 13.89 1.45 20.30
N GLU A 262 15.17 1.60 20.63
CA GLU A 262 15.62 1.62 22.04
C GLU A 262 14.95 2.72 22.85
N PHE A 263 14.81 3.89 22.27
CA PHE A 263 14.19 5.06 22.92
C PHE A 263 12.68 5.17 22.69
N LEU A 264 12.08 4.29 21.89
CA LEU A 264 10.62 4.30 21.69
C LEU A 264 9.91 3.83 22.96
N THR A 265 8.83 4.52 23.26
CA THR A 265 7.82 4.13 24.25
C THR A 265 6.58 3.58 23.56
N GLN A 266 5.69 2.90 24.30
CA GLN A 266 4.40 2.49 23.73
C GLN A 266 3.55 3.70 23.32
N TRP A 267 3.70 4.84 23.97
CA TRP A 267 3.02 6.07 23.61
C TRP A 267 3.43 6.56 22.22
N ASP A 268 4.73 6.58 21.92
CA ASP A 268 5.22 6.93 20.57
C ASP A 268 4.69 5.98 19.51
N VAL A 269 4.64 4.69 19.82
CA VAL A 269 4.08 3.67 18.92
C VAL A 269 2.59 3.92 18.69
N ASN A 270 1.83 4.26 19.74
CA ASN A 270 0.41 4.59 19.61
C ASN A 270 0.19 5.84 18.74
N LEU A 271 1.04 6.85 18.85
CA LEU A 271 0.97 8.05 18.01
C LEU A 271 1.17 7.70 16.52
N ILE A 272 2.15 6.82 16.23
CA ILE A 272 2.40 6.32 14.88
C ILE A 272 1.20 5.52 14.36
N VAL A 273 0.64 4.64 15.19
CA VAL A 273 -0.55 3.83 14.86
C VAL A 273 -1.74 4.74 14.55
N ASN A 274 -1.96 5.76 15.37
CA ASN A 274 -3.03 6.74 15.16
C ASN A 274 -2.87 7.47 13.82
N HIS A 275 -1.66 7.91 13.48
CA HIS A 275 -1.38 8.53 12.19
C HIS A 275 -1.67 7.59 11.02
N ILE A 276 -1.28 6.31 11.13
CA ILE A 276 -1.54 5.29 10.09
C ILE A 276 -3.04 5.03 9.94
N ASN A 277 -3.78 4.93 11.05
CA ASN A 277 -5.22 4.63 11.04
C ASN A 277 -6.11 5.83 10.69
N SER A 278 -5.60 7.06 10.82
CA SER A 278 -6.27 8.28 10.37
C SER A 278 -6.02 8.61 8.91
N THR A 279 -5.30 7.74 8.18
CA THR A 279 -4.98 7.95 6.77
C THR A 279 -6.06 7.34 5.88
N PRO A 280 -6.72 8.10 5.00
CA PRO A 280 -7.71 7.57 4.05
C PRO A 280 -7.13 6.48 3.15
N ARG A 281 -7.92 5.44 2.89
CA ARG A 281 -7.54 4.27 2.07
C ARG A 281 -8.40 4.17 0.82
N GLU A 282 -7.76 3.93 -0.32
CA GLU A 282 -8.48 3.61 -1.56
C GLU A 282 -9.29 2.32 -1.42
N SER A 283 -8.75 1.33 -0.70
CA SER A 283 -9.43 0.05 -0.42
C SER A 283 -10.61 0.17 0.55
N LEU A 284 -10.83 1.32 1.16
CA LEU A 284 -11.96 1.67 2.02
C LEU A 284 -12.76 2.84 1.42
N GLU A 285 -12.73 2.98 0.09
CA GLU A 285 -13.49 4.01 -0.64
C GLU A 285 -13.23 5.45 -0.15
N GLY A 286 -12.02 5.70 0.36
CA GLY A 286 -11.62 6.99 0.92
C GLY A 286 -11.85 7.17 2.41
N HIS A 287 -12.48 6.21 3.07
CA HIS A 287 -12.60 6.19 4.53
C HIS A 287 -11.28 5.84 5.20
N THR A 288 -11.16 6.27 6.45
CA THR A 288 -10.02 5.89 7.29
C THR A 288 -10.29 4.52 7.95
N PRO A 289 -9.25 3.78 8.37
CA PRO A 289 -9.42 2.60 9.21
C PRO A 289 -10.23 2.85 10.50
N TYR A 290 -10.16 4.06 11.05
CA TYR A 290 -10.97 4.43 12.21
C TYR A 290 -12.46 4.59 11.88
N ASP A 291 -12.79 5.11 10.70
CA ASP A 291 -14.19 5.24 10.26
C ASP A 291 -14.79 3.87 9.95
N ALA A 292 -13.97 2.93 9.44
CA ALA A 292 -14.41 1.58 9.11
C ALA A 292 -14.50 0.65 10.34
N ALA A 293 -13.74 0.96 11.40
CA ALA A 293 -13.67 0.10 12.58
C ALA A 293 -14.93 0.23 13.45
N PRO A 294 -15.51 -0.91 13.93
CA PRO A 294 -16.57 -0.89 14.93
C PRO A 294 -16.14 -0.13 16.20
N VAL A 295 -17.09 0.51 16.86
CA VAL A 295 -16.84 1.28 18.11
C VAL A 295 -16.14 0.42 19.18
N SER A 296 -16.40 -0.88 19.21
CA SER A 296 -15.72 -1.83 20.10
C SER A 296 -14.21 -1.92 19.92
N TYR A 297 -13.68 -1.57 18.71
CA TYR A 297 -12.24 -1.62 18.42
C TYR A 297 -11.50 -0.34 18.83
N THR A 298 -12.21 0.75 19.05
CA THR A 298 -11.57 2.04 19.45
C THR A 298 -10.87 1.92 20.80
N HIS A 299 -11.32 1.02 21.67
CA HIS A 299 -10.66 0.70 22.94
C HIS A 299 -9.28 0.06 22.79
N LEU A 300 -8.95 -0.49 21.60
CA LEU A 300 -7.66 -1.11 21.33
C LEU A 300 -6.54 -0.08 21.05
N THR A 301 -6.91 1.08 20.54
CA THR A 301 -5.97 2.07 19.96
C THR A 301 -5.79 3.33 20.82
N LEU A 302 -6.74 3.65 21.68
CA LEU A 302 -6.64 4.84 22.52
C LEU A 302 -5.62 4.64 23.67
N PRO A 303 -4.72 5.60 23.91
CA PRO A 303 -3.88 5.58 25.09
C PRO A 303 -4.78 5.60 26.33
N THR A 304 -4.56 4.69 27.25
CA THR A 304 -5.09 4.81 28.60
C THR A 304 -4.43 6.01 29.26
N THR A 305 -5.20 7.05 29.52
CA THR A 305 -4.85 8.11 30.45
C THR A 305 -4.44 7.52 31.80
#